data_16cf417690689284e4c8c247a153d785
#
_entry.id   16cf417690689284e4c8c247a153d785
#
_cell.length_a   1.000
_cell.length_b   1.000
_cell.length_c   1.000
_cell.angle_alpha   90.00
_cell.angle_beta   90.00
_cell.angle_gamma   90.00
#
_symmetry.space_group_name_H-M   'P 1'
#
loop_
_entity.id
_entity.type
_entity.pdbx_description
1 polymer ?
#
loop_
_entity_poly.entity_id
_entity_poly.type
_entity_poly.pdbx_seq_one_letter_code
_entity_poly.pdbx_strand_id
1 'polypeptide(L)'
;MTMRPGTTVIFAQQRVVAVGPDGSLPIPAGAERIDAAGRALLPGLWDLHTHPDLDSGPLFLAAGVTSVRDMAAEPDKPALLRVFDTSAALGPRVVYAGIIDGRGPFQGPTKMLVSDQAEARKAVQAMSASGFGLVKIYSSMDPKLVPAIADEAHKAGMRVGGHVPAFMTAEQAVLAGYDEIQHMNMVFLNFLYDKVQDTRTPARFTAVAENAASVDPQSARVQAFLQLLKQRHVTLDPTLVTFESLFT
;
A
#
# COMPACT_ATOMS: atom_id res chain seq x y z
N MET A 1 -17.63 15.14 -1.65
CA MET A 1 -17.08 15.87 -2.83
C MET A 1 -18.23 16.55 -3.52
N THR A 2 -18.18 17.88 -3.70
CA THR A 2 -19.29 18.63 -4.34
C THR A 2 -18.94 18.85 -5.80
N MET A 3 -19.81 18.37 -6.71
CA MET A 3 -19.71 18.63 -8.16
C MET A 3 -19.94 20.10 -8.43
N ARG A 4 -19.15 20.67 -9.35
CA ARG A 4 -19.29 22.05 -9.83
C ARG A 4 -19.61 22.02 -11.33
N PRO A 5 -20.91 22.01 -11.73
CA PRO A 5 -21.28 22.04 -13.12
C PRO A 5 -20.88 23.35 -13.78
N GLY A 6 -20.77 23.35 -15.11
CA GLY A 6 -20.42 24.55 -15.89
C GLY A 6 -19.08 25.13 -15.46
N THR A 7 -18.05 24.30 -15.34
CA THR A 7 -16.73 24.71 -14.84
C THR A 7 -15.67 24.49 -15.91
N THR A 8 -14.87 25.53 -16.18
CA THR A 8 -13.66 25.46 -16.97
C THR A 8 -12.45 25.22 -16.05
N VAL A 9 -11.58 24.27 -16.43
CA VAL A 9 -10.30 23.98 -15.74
C VAL A 9 -9.17 24.22 -16.75
N ILE A 10 -8.18 25.02 -16.34
CA ILE A 10 -6.99 25.30 -17.15
C ILE A 10 -5.79 24.60 -16.56
N PHE A 11 -5.08 23.84 -17.40
CA PHE A 11 -3.83 23.16 -17.07
C PHE A 11 -2.67 23.82 -17.79
N ALA A 12 -1.55 23.96 -17.13
CA ALA A 12 -0.27 24.32 -17.72
C ALA A 12 0.85 23.58 -16.98
N GLN A 13 1.83 23.08 -17.73
CA GLN A 13 2.99 22.38 -17.16
C GLN A 13 2.60 21.30 -16.14
N GLN A 14 1.63 20.47 -16.47
CA GLN A 14 1.11 19.36 -15.65
C GLN A 14 0.47 19.81 -14.31
N ARG A 15 0.07 21.07 -14.20
CA ARG A 15 -0.61 21.61 -13.01
C ARG A 15 -1.92 22.26 -13.39
N VAL A 16 -2.90 22.19 -12.49
CA VAL A 16 -4.11 23.02 -12.56
C VAL A 16 -3.69 24.44 -12.19
N VAL A 17 -3.86 25.37 -13.14
CA VAL A 17 -3.48 26.80 -12.93
C VAL A 17 -4.70 27.69 -12.70
N ALA A 18 -5.88 27.29 -13.16
CA ALA A 18 -7.11 28.02 -12.88
C ALA A 18 -8.33 27.07 -12.92
N VAL A 19 -9.33 27.40 -12.09
CA VAL A 19 -10.65 26.75 -12.07
C VAL A 19 -11.70 27.83 -11.86
N GLY A 20 -12.70 27.90 -12.72
CA GLY A 20 -13.78 28.90 -12.62
C GLY A 20 -15.00 28.53 -13.42
N PRO A 21 -16.13 29.27 -13.24
CA PRO A 21 -17.32 29.11 -14.06
C PRO A 21 -16.99 29.19 -15.55
N ASP A 22 -17.76 28.46 -16.34
CA ASP A 22 -17.58 28.48 -17.79
C ASP A 22 -17.72 29.91 -18.35
N GLY A 23 -16.82 30.27 -19.28
CA GLY A 23 -16.73 31.62 -19.84
C GLY A 23 -16.13 32.70 -18.90
N SER A 24 -15.82 32.42 -17.67
CA SER A 24 -15.27 33.41 -16.71
C SER A 24 -13.75 33.54 -16.73
N LEU A 25 -13.05 32.56 -17.30
CA LEU A 25 -11.58 32.53 -17.29
C LEU A 25 -11.02 32.97 -18.65
N PRO A 26 -9.96 33.81 -18.68
CA PRO A 26 -9.26 34.12 -19.91
C PRO A 26 -8.53 32.85 -20.38
N ILE A 27 -8.90 32.34 -21.54
CA ILE A 27 -8.24 31.18 -22.14
C ILE A 27 -6.96 31.63 -22.83
N PRO A 28 -5.79 31.09 -22.49
CA PRO A 28 -4.54 31.44 -23.15
C PRO A 28 -4.58 31.21 -24.65
N ALA A 29 -3.95 32.10 -25.43
CA ALA A 29 -3.81 31.92 -26.85
C ALA A 29 -3.04 30.62 -27.16
N GLY A 30 -3.56 29.79 -28.07
CA GLY A 30 -2.97 28.49 -28.44
C GLY A 30 -3.26 27.35 -27.47
N ALA A 31 -4.10 27.58 -26.46
CA ALA A 31 -4.55 26.49 -25.61
C ALA A 31 -5.40 25.47 -26.38
N GLU A 32 -5.10 24.20 -26.26
CA GLU A 32 -5.97 23.11 -26.69
C GLU A 32 -7.25 23.12 -25.84
N ARG A 33 -8.41 23.00 -26.48
CA ARG A 33 -9.70 22.94 -25.81
C ARG A 33 -10.28 21.54 -25.90
N ILE A 34 -10.58 20.96 -24.75
CA ILE A 34 -11.23 19.66 -24.64
C ILE A 34 -12.63 19.88 -24.08
N ASP A 35 -13.66 19.61 -24.87
CA ASP A 35 -15.05 19.60 -24.40
C ASP A 35 -15.31 18.29 -23.63
N ALA A 36 -15.62 18.41 -22.36
CA ALA A 36 -15.96 17.25 -21.54
C ALA A 36 -17.36 16.67 -21.85
N ALA A 37 -18.16 17.35 -22.69
CA ALA A 37 -19.47 16.87 -23.16
C ALA A 37 -20.40 16.38 -22.02
N GLY A 38 -20.48 17.15 -20.95
CA GLY A 38 -21.25 16.80 -19.74
C GLY A 38 -20.62 15.77 -18.81
N ARG A 39 -19.41 15.31 -19.10
CA ARG A 39 -18.65 14.40 -18.20
C ARG A 39 -18.04 15.17 -17.03
N ALA A 40 -17.72 14.42 -15.99
CA ALA A 40 -17.02 14.96 -14.83
C ALA A 40 -15.50 14.83 -15.00
N LEU A 41 -14.77 15.90 -14.67
CA LEU A 41 -13.32 15.84 -14.49
C LEU A 41 -13.03 15.52 -13.01
N LEU A 42 -12.30 14.47 -12.76
CA LEU A 42 -11.89 14.00 -11.43
C LEU A 42 -10.37 13.90 -11.37
N PRO A 43 -9.76 14.01 -10.17
CA PRO A 43 -8.40 13.53 -9.98
C PRO A 43 -8.28 12.07 -10.38
N GLY A 44 -7.14 11.68 -10.94
CA GLY A 44 -6.87 10.28 -11.23
C GLY A 44 -6.93 9.42 -9.97
N LEU A 45 -7.37 8.17 -10.13
CA LEU A 45 -7.48 7.21 -9.03
C LEU A 45 -6.09 6.76 -8.57
N TRP A 46 -6.04 6.33 -7.31
CA TRP A 46 -4.89 5.65 -6.71
C TRP A 46 -5.22 4.18 -6.47
N ASP A 47 -4.32 3.29 -6.89
CA ASP A 47 -4.27 1.92 -6.39
C ASP A 47 -3.15 1.83 -5.34
N LEU A 48 -3.54 1.61 -4.08
CA LEU A 48 -2.61 1.63 -2.95
C LEU A 48 -1.95 0.28 -2.67
N HIS A 49 -2.34 -0.79 -3.39
CA HIS A 49 -1.76 -2.12 -3.22
C HIS A 49 -1.72 -2.89 -4.52
N THR A 50 -0.64 -2.74 -5.26
CA THR A 50 -0.44 -3.46 -6.51
C THR A 50 1.02 -3.89 -6.68
N HIS A 51 1.30 -4.63 -7.73
CA HIS A 51 2.64 -5.09 -8.15
C HIS A 51 2.83 -4.81 -9.63
N PRO A 52 2.98 -3.52 -10.02
CA PRO A 52 3.01 -3.12 -11.41
C PRO A 52 4.24 -3.66 -12.15
N ASP A 53 4.06 -3.91 -13.43
CA ASP A 53 5.10 -4.18 -14.40
C ASP A 53 4.91 -3.29 -15.64
N LEU A 54 5.73 -3.46 -16.66
CA LEU A 54 5.65 -2.65 -17.87
C LEU A 54 4.35 -2.90 -18.66
N ASP A 55 3.86 -4.12 -18.64
CA ASP A 55 2.67 -4.52 -19.43
C ASP A 55 1.38 -4.06 -18.77
N SER A 56 1.35 -3.98 -17.46
CA SER A 56 0.18 -3.50 -16.68
C SER A 56 0.01 -1.98 -16.72
N GLY A 57 1.05 -1.21 -17.06
CA GLY A 57 1.02 0.25 -17.07
C GLY A 57 -0.17 0.85 -17.82
N PRO A 58 -0.41 0.50 -19.11
CA PRO A 58 -1.55 0.99 -19.89
C PRO A 58 -2.90 0.59 -19.30
N LEU A 59 -3.01 -0.57 -18.65
CA LEU A 59 -4.26 -1.06 -18.05
C LEU A 59 -4.69 -0.22 -16.85
N PHE A 60 -3.74 0.22 -16.00
CA PHE A 60 -4.03 1.15 -14.93
C PHE A 60 -4.61 2.46 -15.46
N LEU A 61 -3.99 3.04 -16.49
CA LEU A 61 -4.48 4.29 -17.09
C LEU A 61 -5.86 4.11 -17.73
N ALA A 62 -6.11 2.98 -18.39
CA ALA A 62 -7.41 2.67 -18.98
C ALA A 62 -8.52 2.56 -17.92
N ALA A 63 -8.18 2.14 -16.71
CA ALA A 63 -9.07 2.12 -15.55
C ALA A 63 -9.17 3.46 -14.81
N GLY A 64 -8.49 4.52 -15.29
CA GLY A 64 -8.44 5.82 -14.61
C GLY A 64 -7.49 5.89 -13.42
N VAL A 65 -6.68 4.86 -13.18
CA VAL A 65 -5.66 4.81 -12.12
C VAL A 65 -4.39 5.48 -12.65
N THR A 66 -4.08 6.66 -12.12
CA THR A 66 -2.92 7.47 -12.55
C THR A 66 -1.76 7.41 -11.57
N SER A 67 -1.96 6.82 -10.42
CA SER A 67 -0.91 6.60 -9.41
C SER A 67 -1.10 5.25 -8.75
N VAL A 68 -0.01 4.53 -8.53
CA VAL A 68 -0.03 3.22 -7.87
C VAL A 68 1.03 3.16 -6.78
N ARG A 69 0.78 2.32 -5.78
CA ARG A 69 1.79 1.94 -4.79
C ARG A 69 2.19 0.48 -5.03
N ASP A 70 3.45 0.28 -5.44
CA ASP A 70 4.02 -1.04 -5.55
C ASP A 70 4.39 -1.58 -4.17
N MET A 71 3.69 -2.63 -3.75
CA MET A 71 3.81 -3.22 -2.43
C MET A 71 4.78 -4.42 -2.38
N ALA A 72 5.60 -4.63 -3.42
CA ALA A 72 6.64 -5.65 -3.43
C ALA A 72 7.82 -5.27 -4.33
N ALA A 73 8.28 -4.03 -4.22
CA ALA A 73 9.40 -3.57 -5.02
C ALA A 73 10.73 -4.16 -4.54
N GLU A 74 11.50 -4.69 -5.46
CA GLU A 74 12.92 -4.95 -5.28
C GLU A 74 13.73 -3.66 -5.55
N PRO A 75 14.96 -3.51 -5.03
CA PRO A 75 15.74 -2.28 -5.17
C PRO A 75 16.05 -1.84 -6.61
N ASP A 76 16.01 -2.74 -7.57
CA ASP A 76 16.25 -2.48 -9.00
C ASP A 76 14.97 -2.04 -9.75
N LYS A 77 13.79 -2.27 -9.20
CA LYS A 77 12.51 -2.02 -9.85
C LYS A 77 12.23 -0.54 -10.17
N PRO A 78 12.61 0.44 -9.34
CA PRO A 78 12.45 1.85 -9.69
C PRO A 78 13.16 2.24 -10.98
N ALA A 79 14.33 1.67 -11.25
CA ALA A 79 15.05 1.94 -12.49
C ALA A 79 14.32 1.36 -13.72
N LEU A 80 13.71 0.19 -13.60
CA LEU A 80 12.92 -0.44 -14.65
C LEU A 80 11.67 0.38 -15.00
N LEU A 81 10.92 0.84 -13.99
CA LEU A 81 9.65 1.55 -14.20
C LEU A 81 9.80 3.06 -14.43
N ARG A 82 11.03 3.58 -14.44
CA ARG A 82 11.32 5.01 -14.76
C ARG A 82 10.80 5.41 -16.15
N VAL A 83 10.58 4.46 -17.06
CA VAL A 83 10.01 4.72 -18.37
C VAL A 83 8.62 5.36 -18.30
N PHE A 84 7.86 5.13 -17.23
CA PHE A 84 6.57 5.77 -17.00
C PHE A 84 6.73 7.26 -16.65
N ASP A 85 7.76 7.62 -15.88
CA ASP A 85 8.03 9.01 -15.50
C ASP A 85 8.53 9.85 -16.70
N THR A 86 9.21 9.20 -17.65
CA THR A 86 9.77 9.83 -18.85
C THR A 86 8.83 9.81 -20.05
N SER A 87 7.63 9.22 -19.91
CA SER A 87 6.68 8.99 -20.97
C SER A 87 7.22 8.13 -22.13
N ALA A 88 8.29 7.38 -21.89
CA ALA A 88 8.81 6.40 -22.85
C ALA A 88 7.89 5.16 -22.94
N ALA A 89 7.07 4.94 -21.92
CA ALA A 89 5.97 3.99 -21.91
C ALA A 89 4.75 4.59 -21.22
N LEU A 90 3.57 4.07 -21.53
CA LEU A 90 2.32 4.48 -20.86
C LEU A 90 2.20 3.75 -19.52
N GLY A 91 2.04 4.51 -18.44
CA GLY A 91 1.83 3.93 -17.11
C GLY A 91 1.59 4.99 -16.05
N PRO A 92 1.16 4.55 -14.86
CA PRO A 92 0.90 5.43 -13.73
C PRO A 92 2.20 5.90 -13.07
N ARG A 93 2.13 6.94 -12.26
CA ARG A 93 3.18 7.26 -11.30
C ARG A 93 3.29 6.15 -10.26
N VAL A 94 4.50 5.67 -9.98
CA VAL A 94 4.73 4.58 -9.03
C VAL A 94 5.38 5.10 -7.74
N VAL A 95 4.80 4.73 -6.59
CA VAL A 95 5.41 4.89 -5.25
C VAL A 95 5.80 3.49 -4.77
N TYR A 96 7.00 3.35 -4.25
CA TYR A 96 7.56 2.04 -3.96
C TYR A 96 7.58 1.72 -2.47
N ALA A 97 7.15 0.50 -2.13
CA ALA A 97 7.37 -0.17 -0.85
C ALA A 97 8.31 -1.36 -1.08
N GLY A 98 9.44 -1.36 -0.39
CA GLY A 98 10.40 -2.47 -0.48
C GLY A 98 9.94 -3.66 0.35
N ILE A 99 9.92 -4.85 -0.22
CA ILE A 99 9.52 -6.08 0.49
C ILE A 99 10.74 -6.74 1.16
N ILE A 100 10.57 -7.18 2.42
CA ILE A 100 11.57 -7.89 3.21
C ILE A 100 10.94 -9.08 3.92
N ASP A 101 11.64 -10.22 3.99
CA ASP A 101 11.14 -11.41 4.67
C ASP A 101 12.26 -12.20 5.37
N GLY A 102 11.88 -13.14 6.22
CA GLY A 102 12.78 -14.11 6.81
C GLY A 102 13.13 -15.24 5.86
N ARG A 103 14.35 -15.78 5.96
CA ARG A 103 14.78 -16.96 5.20
C ARG A 103 14.02 -18.20 5.66
N GLY A 104 13.62 -19.05 4.71
CA GLY A 104 12.98 -20.32 5.03
C GLY A 104 12.09 -20.89 3.94
N PRO A 105 11.46 -22.05 4.19
CA PRO A 105 10.65 -22.75 3.18
C PRO A 105 9.36 -22.00 2.80
N PHE A 106 8.92 -21.05 3.60
CA PHE A 106 7.74 -20.22 3.37
C PHE A 106 8.09 -18.75 3.11
N GLN A 107 9.33 -18.45 2.74
CA GLN A 107 9.75 -17.09 2.41
C GLN A 107 8.92 -16.51 1.26
N GLY A 108 8.63 -15.22 1.35
CA GLY A 108 7.92 -14.46 0.34
C GLY A 108 8.74 -14.26 -0.95
N PRO A 109 8.11 -13.70 -1.98
CA PRO A 109 8.72 -13.51 -3.30
C PRO A 109 9.66 -12.29 -3.29
N THR A 110 10.74 -12.36 -2.52
CA THR A 110 11.74 -11.28 -2.41
C THR A 110 13.16 -11.83 -2.35
N LYS A 111 14.11 -11.03 -2.84
CA LYS A 111 15.55 -11.25 -2.67
C LYS A 111 16.08 -10.66 -1.34
N MET A 112 15.31 -9.77 -0.72
CA MET A 112 15.65 -9.11 0.55
C MET A 112 15.30 -10.01 1.74
N LEU A 113 16.08 -11.11 1.90
CA LEU A 113 15.89 -12.11 2.95
C LEU A 113 16.90 -11.89 4.07
N VAL A 114 16.41 -11.87 5.32
CA VAL A 114 17.21 -11.57 6.51
C VAL A 114 17.03 -12.64 7.58
N SER A 115 18.05 -12.82 8.43
CA SER A 115 18.08 -13.81 9.52
C SER A 115 18.46 -13.19 10.86
N ASP A 116 19.00 -11.98 10.86
CA ASP A 116 19.39 -11.27 12.08
C ASP A 116 19.18 -9.76 11.98
N GLN A 117 19.38 -9.06 13.08
CA GLN A 117 19.16 -7.62 13.17
C GLN A 117 20.12 -6.80 12.29
N ALA A 118 21.37 -7.26 12.09
CA ALA A 118 22.34 -6.54 11.27
C ALA A 118 21.95 -6.62 9.81
N GLU A 119 21.57 -7.80 9.31
CA GLU A 119 21.03 -7.99 7.97
C GLU A 119 19.73 -7.17 7.76
N ALA A 120 18.82 -7.18 8.76
CA ALA A 120 17.56 -6.43 8.69
C ALA A 120 17.80 -4.93 8.56
N ARG A 121 18.67 -4.33 9.37
CA ARG A 121 19.03 -2.90 9.28
C ARG A 121 19.67 -2.56 7.94
N LYS A 122 20.61 -3.39 7.45
CA LYS A 122 21.26 -3.21 6.16
C LYS A 122 20.26 -3.25 5.01
N ALA A 123 19.28 -4.16 5.05
CA ALA A 123 18.22 -4.24 4.07
C ALA A 123 17.36 -2.95 4.03
N VAL A 124 16.97 -2.44 5.19
CA VAL A 124 16.23 -1.17 5.30
C VAL A 124 17.04 0.01 4.75
N GLN A 125 18.35 0.08 5.06
CA GLN A 125 19.23 1.12 4.52
C GLN A 125 19.32 1.06 2.99
N ALA A 126 19.39 -0.13 2.41
CA ALA A 126 19.38 -0.31 0.95
C ALA A 126 18.05 0.16 0.32
N MET A 127 16.92 -0.13 0.96
CA MET A 127 15.60 0.37 0.53
C MET A 127 15.53 1.90 0.59
N SER A 128 16.01 2.50 1.69
CA SER A 128 16.08 3.96 1.83
C SER A 128 16.94 4.59 0.74
N ALA A 129 18.11 4.02 0.46
CA ALA A 129 18.99 4.49 -0.61
C ALA A 129 18.36 4.39 -2.01
N SER A 130 17.44 3.44 -2.20
CA SER A 130 16.65 3.28 -3.44
C SER A 130 15.43 4.23 -3.51
N GLY A 131 15.22 5.08 -2.50
CA GLY A 131 14.12 6.04 -2.47
C GLY A 131 12.76 5.46 -2.08
N PHE A 132 12.72 4.32 -1.41
CA PHE A 132 11.49 3.72 -0.95
C PHE A 132 10.90 4.48 0.23
N GLY A 133 9.58 4.64 0.28
CA GLY A 133 8.87 5.33 1.36
C GLY A 133 8.31 4.41 2.43
N LEU A 134 8.31 3.09 2.18
CA LEU A 134 7.74 2.09 3.09
C LEU A 134 8.53 0.79 3.01
N VAL A 135 8.73 0.15 4.16
CA VAL A 135 9.23 -1.24 4.29
C VAL A 135 8.03 -2.16 4.48
N LYS A 136 7.78 -3.05 3.52
CA LYS A 136 6.76 -4.09 3.63
C LYS A 136 7.37 -5.36 4.22
N ILE A 137 7.01 -5.68 5.43
CA ILE A 137 7.37 -6.96 6.08
C ILE A 137 6.44 -8.06 5.58
N TYR A 138 6.99 -9.27 5.37
CA TYR A 138 6.22 -10.42 4.92
C TYR A 138 6.11 -11.49 6.01
N SER A 139 5.34 -12.57 5.72
CA SER A 139 4.82 -13.50 6.75
C SER A 139 5.86 -14.39 7.41
N SER A 140 7.02 -14.63 6.78
CA SER A 140 8.09 -15.49 7.35
C SER A 140 9.13 -14.71 8.16
N MET A 141 8.95 -13.40 8.32
CA MET A 141 9.82 -12.59 9.16
C MET A 141 9.83 -13.11 10.61
N ASP A 142 11.02 -13.24 11.22
CA ASP A 142 11.08 -13.49 12.66
C ASP A 142 10.51 -12.27 13.42
N PRO A 143 9.46 -12.46 14.27
CA PRO A 143 8.88 -11.36 15.06
C PRO A 143 9.89 -10.55 15.86
N LYS A 144 11.00 -11.17 16.29
CA LYS A 144 12.07 -10.50 17.05
C LYS A 144 12.82 -9.45 16.25
N LEU A 145 12.77 -9.51 14.92
CA LEU A 145 13.44 -8.55 14.03
C LEU A 145 12.59 -7.32 13.74
N VAL A 146 11.26 -7.39 13.93
CA VAL A 146 10.33 -6.30 13.64
C VAL A 146 10.71 -4.98 14.32
N PRO A 147 11.04 -4.94 15.63
CA PRO A 147 11.43 -3.69 16.28
C PRO A 147 12.70 -3.06 15.68
N ALA A 148 13.67 -3.89 15.25
CA ALA A 148 14.90 -3.40 14.64
C ALA A 148 14.65 -2.83 13.23
N ILE A 149 13.77 -3.46 12.46
CA ILE A 149 13.33 -2.98 11.15
C ILE A 149 12.60 -1.65 11.30
N ALA A 150 11.66 -1.56 12.24
CA ALA A 150 10.88 -0.35 12.48
C ALA A 150 11.76 0.82 12.93
N ASP A 151 12.65 0.60 13.88
CA ASP A 151 13.62 1.60 14.36
C ASP A 151 14.48 2.15 13.21
N GLU A 152 15.03 1.29 12.37
CA GLU A 152 15.88 1.71 11.25
C GLU A 152 15.09 2.44 10.16
N ALA A 153 13.87 1.95 9.84
CA ALA A 153 13.00 2.58 8.85
C ALA A 153 12.58 3.99 9.31
N HIS A 154 12.14 4.14 10.56
CA HIS A 154 11.73 5.43 11.11
C HIS A 154 12.88 6.43 11.16
N LYS A 155 14.12 6.01 11.48
CA LYS A 155 15.33 6.87 11.39
C LYS A 155 15.56 7.39 9.97
N ALA A 156 15.22 6.59 8.97
CA ALA A 156 15.31 6.95 7.56
C ALA A 156 14.08 7.71 7.02
N GLY A 157 13.09 8.02 7.88
CA GLY A 157 11.84 8.68 7.48
C GLY A 157 10.90 7.78 6.67
N MET A 158 11.11 6.46 6.69
CA MET A 158 10.26 5.47 6.03
C MET A 158 9.17 4.96 6.99
N ARG A 159 8.05 4.55 6.43
CA ARG A 159 7.01 3.81 7.17
C ARG A 159 7.29 2.31 7.18
N VAL A 160 6.66 1.60 8.09
CA VAL A 160 6.73 0.14 8.20
C VAL A 160 5.32 -0.44 8.21
N GLY A 161 5.13 -1.52 7.47
CA GLY A 161 3.86 -2.22 7.44
C GLY A 161 3.95 -3.52 6.65
N GLY A 162 2.82 -4.06 6.24
CA GLY A 162 2.80 -5.30 5.47
C GLY A 162 1.91 -6.36 6.06
N HIS A 163 2.30 -7.60 5.87
CA HIS A 163 1.73 -8.74 6.59
C HIS A 163 2.14 -8.68 8.06
N VAL A 164 1.32 -9.21 8.93
CA VAL A 164 1.76 -9.53 10.28
C VAL A 164 2.54 -10.85 10.22
N PRO A 165 3.79 -10.89 10.72
CA PRO A 165 4.58 -12.12 10.74
C PRO A 165 3.85 -13.27 11.43
N ALA A 166 4.12 -14.51 10.99
CA ALA A 166 3.66 -15.68 11.71
C ALA A 166 4.15 -15.63 13.17
N PHE A 167 3.37 -16.19 14.09
CA PHE A 167 3.63 -16.20 15.54
C PHE A 167 3.62 -14.81 16.20
N MET A 168 3.01 -13.82 15.54
CA MET A 168 2.81 -12.47 16.03
C MET A 168 1.36 -12.04 15.83
N THR A 169 0.80 -11.27 16.77
CA THR A 169 -0.51 -10.65 16.58
C THR A 169 -0.37 -9.27 15.93
N ALA A 170 -1.45 -8.78 15.29
CA ALA A 170 -1.45 -7.43 14.74
C ALA A 170 -1.22 -6.36 15.84
N GLU A 171 -1.75 -6.57 17.05
CA GLU A 171 -1.49 -5.71 18.19
C GLU A 171 -0.01 -5.66 18.54
N GLN A 172 0.67 -6.80 18.59
CA GLN A 172 2.12 -6.87 18.83
C GLN A 172 2.92 -6.18 17.72
N ALA A 173 2.50 -6.31 16.45
CA ALA A 173 3.15 -5.65 15.33
C ALA A 173 3.04 -4.11 15.45
N VAL A 174 1.86 -3.59 15.82
CA VAL A 174 1.65 -2.16 16.08
C VAL A 174 2.52 -1.66 17.22
N LEU A 175 2.61 -2.42 18.32
CA LEU A 175 3.46 -2.08 19.46
C LEU A 175 4.94 -2.15 19.12
N ALA A 176 5.32 -2.99 18.15
CA ALA A 176 6.69 -3.11 17.64
C ALA A 176 7.07 -2.05 16.59
N GLY A 177 6.13 -1.17 16.21
CA GLY A 177 6.41 -0.03 15.34
C GLY A 177 5.77 -0.07 13.95
N TYR A 178 4.75 -0.90 13.71
CA TYR A 178 3.98 -0.83 12.47
C TYR A 178 3.19 0.47 12.36
N ASP A 179 3.27 1.10 11.19
CA ASP A 179 2.48 2.26 10.78
C ASP A 179 1.31 1.87 9.90
N GLU A 180 1.33 0.65 9.34
CA GLU A 180 0.32 0.19 8.40
C GLU A 180 0.17 -1.34 8.42
N ILE A 181 -1.07 -1.83 8.34
CA ILE A 181 -1.37 -3.26 8.20
C ILE A 181 -2.07 -3.47 6.86
N GLN A 182 -1.50 -4.34 6.02
CA GLN A 182 -2.12 -4.78 4.78
C GLN A 182 -2.96 -6.03 5.01
N HIS A 183 -4.02 -6.15 4.17
CA HIS A 183 -4.94 -7.29 4.12
C HIS A 183 -5.82 -7.44 5.36
N MET A 184 -7.12 -7.40 5.14
CA MET A 184 -8.12 -7.48 6.21
C MET A 184 -8.01 -8.76 7.05
N ASN A 185 -7.59 -9.88 6.45
CA ASN A 185 -7.38 -11.12 7.18
C ASN A 185 -6.32 -10.98 8.29
N MET A 186 -5.27 -10.17 8.10
CA MET A 186 -4.25 -9.93 9.14
C MET A 186 -4.84 -9.21 10.36
N VAL A 187 -5.84 -8.36 10.14
CA VAL A 187 -6.60 -7.71 11.23
C VAL A 187 -7.46 -8.72 11.99
N PHE A 188 -8.18 -9.60 11.27
CA PHE A 188 -9.00 -10.63 11.91
C PHE A 188 -8.18 -11.68 12.66
N LEU A 189 -7.03 -12.07 12.14
CA LEU A 189 -6.11 -13.01 12.78
C LEU A 189 -5.60 -12.53 14.15
N ASN A 190 -5.62 -11.22 14.42
CA ASN A 190 -5.38 -10.67 15.75
C ASN A 190 -6.31 -11.26 16.83
N PHE A 191 -7.53 -11.59 16.44
CA PHE A 191 -8.58 -12.12 17.32
C PHE A 191 -8.67 -13.65 17.27
N LEU A 192 -7.99 -14.29 16.33
CA LEU A 192 -8.01 -15.73 16.07
C LEU A 192 -6.66 -16.39 16.34
N TYR A 193 -5.78 -15.74 17.11
CA TYR A 193 -4.42 -16.22 17.36
C TYR A 193 -4.37 -17.57 18.10
N ASP A 194 -5.38 -17.88 18.91
CA ASP A 194 -5.60 -19.18 19.54
C ASP A 194 -5.87 -20.30 18.55
N LYS A 195 -6.40 -19.98 17.36
CA LYS A 195 -6.72 -20.93 16.28
C LYS A 195 -5.58 -21.05 15.25
N VAL A 196 -4.94 -19.92 14.90
CA VAL A 196 -3.88 -19.88 13.88
C VAL A 196 -2.77 -18.94 14.32
N GLN A 197 -1.60 -19.50 14.60
CA GLN A 197 -0.37 -18.74 14.88
C GLN A 197 0.55 -18.70 13.65
N ASP A 198 0.64 -19.82 12.91
CA ASP A 198 1.40 -19.88 11.65
C ASP A 198 0.58 -19.38 10.47
N THR A 199 0.74 -18.11 10.15
CA THR A 199 0.02 -17.44 9.08
C THR A 199 0.68 -17.55 7.70
N ARG A 200 1.71 -18.39 7.57
CA ARG A 200 2.44 -18.62 6.31
C ARG A 200 1.72 -19.58 5.36
N THR A 201 0.72 -20.29 5.86
CA THR A 201 -0.08 -21.30 5.14
C THR A 201 -1.44 -20.74 4.72
N PRO A 202 -2.22 -21.45 3.86
CA PRO A 202 -3.60 -21.08 3.54
C PRO A 202 -4.52 -20.92 4.76
N ALA A 203 -4.16 -21.49 5.92
CA ALA A 203 -4.91 -21.34 7.16
C ALA A 203 -5.18 -19.87 7.53
N ARG A 204 -4.33 -18.93 7.10
CA ARG A 204 -4.57 -17.48 7.28
C ARG A 204 -5.86 -16.97 6.60
N PHE A 205 -6.34 -17.67 5.58
CA PHE A 205 -7.60 -17.35 4.87
C PHE A 205 -8.75 -18.19 5.41
N THR A 206 -8.57 -19.52 5.50
CA THR A 206 -9.63 -20.44 5.91
C THR A 206 -10.09 -20.19 7.34
N ALA A 207 -9.16 -19.95 8.27
CA ALA A 207 -9.53 -19.63 9.65
C ALA A 207 -10.34 -18.33 9.76
N VAL A 208 -10.04 -17.31 8.94
CA VAL A 208 -10.85 -16.08 8.91
C VAL A 208 -12.22 -16.37 8.29
N ALA A 209 -12.27 -17.06 7.15
CA ALA A 209 -13.55 -17.41 6.50
C ALA A 209 -14.49 -18.18 7.44
N GLU A 210 -13.95 -19.11 8.22
CA GLU A 210 -14.73 -19.95 9.14
C GLU A 210 -15.15 -19.23 10.44
N ASN A 211 -14.37 -18.24 10.89
CA ASN A 211 -14.52 -17.69 12.24
C ASN A 211 -14.78 -16.17 12.27
N ALA A 212 -14.72 -15.43 11.16
CA ALA A 212 -14.89 -13.98 11.17
C ALA A 212 -16.21 -13.53 11.81
N ALA A 213 -17.29 -14.27 11.56
CA ALA A 213 -18.62 -13.99 12.14
C ALA A 213 -18.64 -14.08 13.68
N SER A 214 -17.69 -14.76 14.31
CA SER A 214 -17.58 -14.87 15.77
C SER A 214 -16.86 -13.68 16.42
N VAL A 215 -16.23 -12.83 15.61
CA VAL A 215 -15.52 -11.62 16.09
C VAL A 215 -16.54 -10.50 16.22
N ASP A 216 -17.03 -10.24 17.44
CA ASP A 216 -17.93 -9.14 17.72
C ASP A 216 -17.21 -7.80 17.68
N PRO A 217 -17.54 -6.89 16.72
CA PRO A 217 -16.92 -5.58 16.61
C PRO A 217 -17.14 -4.69 17.85
N GLN A 218 -18.18 -4.97 18.66
CA GLN A 218 -18.50 -4.21 19.87
C GLN A 218 -17.82 -4.77 21.12
N SER A 219 -17.15 -5.90 21.03
CA SER A 219 -16.44 -6.49 22.17
C SER A 219 -15.33 -5.55 22.68
N ALA A 220 -15.10 -5.57 23.99
CA ALA A 220 -14.06 -4.75 24.63
C ALA A 220 -12.68 -4.98 24.01
N ARG A 221 -12.37 -6.23 23.60
CA ARG A 221 -11.11 -6.60 22.96
C ARG A 221 -10.94 -5.92 21.59
N VAL A 222 -11.99 -5.93 20.75
CA VAL A 222 -11.96 -5.29 19.43
C VAL A 222 -11.86 -3.78 19.59
N GLN A 223 -12.67 -3.20 20.48
CA GLN A 223 -12.65 -1.76 20.73
C GLN A 223 -11.29 -1.27 21.27
N ALA A 224 -10.65 -2.01 22.16
CA ALA A 224 -9.29 -1.70 22.65
C ALA A 224 -8.27 -1.69 21.50
N PHE A 225 -8.31 -2.69 20.60
CA PHE A 225 -7.43 -2.72 19.43
C PHE A 225 -7.69 -1.55 18.47
N LEU A 226 -8.95 -1.21 18.20
CA LEU A 226 -9.28 -0.04 17.38
C LEU A 226 -8.77 1.27 17.99
N GLN A 227 -8.84 1.40 19.32
CA GLN A 227 -8.27 2.55 20.02
C GLN A 227 -6.74 2.58 19.92
N LEU A 228 -6.07 1.44 20.01
CA LEU A 228 -4.62 1.34 19.80
C LEU A 228 -4.24 1.81 18.38
N LEU A 229 -4.94 1.33 17.34
CA LEU A 229 -4.71 1.78 15.96
C LEU A 229 -4.84 3.30 15.83
N LYS A 230 -5.90 3.89 16.42
CA LYS A 230 -6.11 5.35 16.43
C LYS A 230 -5.00 6.09 17.15
N GLN A 231 -4.61 5.65 18.34
CA GLN A 231 -3.56 6.29 19.15
C GLN A 231 -2.20 6.24 18.47
N ARG A 232 -1.92 5.17 17.74
CA ARG A 232 -0.66 4.97 17.01
C ARG A 232 -0.70 5.47 15.57
N HIS A 233 -1.83 6.06 15.12
CA HIS A 233 -2.04 6.53 13.75
C HIS A 233 -1.79 5.46 12.69
N VAL A 234 -2.13 4.20 13.00
CA VAL A 234 -1.93 3.07 12.08
C VAL A 234 -2.97 3.12 10.97
N THR A 235 -2.51 3.00 9.74
CA THR A 235 -3.38 2.90 8.56
C THR A 235 -3.71 1.43 8.29
N LEU A 236 -4.93 1.16 7.85
CA LEU A 236 -5.32 -0.16 7.33
C LEU A 236 -5.46 -0.08 5.81
N ASP A 237 -4.81 -0.98 5.11
CA ASP A 237 -4.99 -1.23 3.68
C ASP A 237 -5.65 -2.61 3.51
N PRO A 238 -6.99 -2.67 3.48
CA PRO A 238 -7.74 -3.92 3.64
C PRO A 238 -7.71 -4.82 2.42
N THR A 239 -7.36 -4.32 1.23
CA THR A 239 -7.36 -5.05 -0.04
C THR A 239 -8.64 -5.86 -0.29
N LEU A 240 -9.81 -5.26 -0.02
CA LEU A 240 -11.10 -5.97 -0.03
C LEU A 240 -11.42 -6.61 -1.38
N VAL A 241 -11.07 -5.96 -2.49
CA VAL A 241 -11.31 -6.48 -3.84
C VAL A 241 -10.61 -7.83 -4.06
N THR A 242 -9.42 -8.03 -3.46
CA THR A 242 -8.71 -9.32 -3.54
C THR A 242 -9.49 -10.43 -2.85
N PHE A 243 -10.12 -10.13 -1.71
CA PHE A 243 -10.94 -11.12 -0.99
C PHE A 243 -12.25 -11.38 -1.74
N GLU A 244 -12.90 -10.35 -2.27
CA GLU A 244 -14.11 -10.49 -3.07
C GLU A 244 -13.88 -11.42 -4.28
N SER A 245 -12.77 -11.22 -5.01
CA SER A 245 -12.41 -12.02 -6.18
C SER A 245 -12.10 -13.50 -5.88
N LEU A 246 -11.89 -13.87 -4.62
CA LEU A 246 -11.74 -15.29 -4.24
C LEU A 246 -13.09 -16.02 -4.16
N PHE A 247 -14.21 -15.30 -4.16
CA PHE A 247 -15.56 -15.84 -3.98
C PHE A 247 -16.49 -15.58 -5.18
N THR A 248 -16.02 -14.87 -6.20
CA THR A 248 -16.71 -14.59 -7.46
C THR A 248 -16.00 -15.20 -8.64
#